data_c89924bea600ddc6453b11faf6c45401
#
_entry.id   c89924bea600ddc6453b11faf6c45401
#
_cell.length_a   1.000
_cell.length_b   1.000
_cell.length_c   1.000
_cell.angle_alpha   90.00
_cell.angle_beta   90.00
_cell.angle_gamma   90.00
#
_symmetry.space_group_name_H-M   'P 1'
#
loop_
_entity.id
_entity.type
_entity.pdbx_description
1 polymer ?
#
loop_
_entity_poly.entity_id
_entity_poly.type
_entity_poly.pdbx_seq_one_letter_code
_entity_poly.pdbx_strand_id
1 'polypeptide(L)'
;MPCQLSADAVCRLIDSLLPGGYPVIEEVAALLGVSPRTFQRQLQEEGLNYSELVEHCRCRAACASLEHTREPIREIAANLGYRDPSSFSRAFRRWTGATPRTWRKQWTGSQGRCQDAKSGL
;
A
#
# COMPACT_ATOMS: atom_id res chain seq x y z
N MET A 1 16.35 4.17 22.41
CA MET A 1 15.24 4.14 21.68
C MET A 1 14.93 2.89 20.99
N PRO A 2 13.81 2.57 21.08
CA PRO A 2 13.47 1.33 20.54
C PRO A 2 13.69 1.23 19.09
N CYS A 3 14.18 0.20 18.74
CA CYS A 3 14.37 -0.10 17.40
C CYS A 3 13.14 -0.64 16.80
N GLN A 4 12.05 -0.53 17.50
CA GLN A 4 10.85 -1.04 17.00
C GLN A 4 10.34 -0.23 15.86
N LEU A 5 10.10 -0.83 14.73
CA LEU A 5 9.59 -0.14 13.58
C LEU A 5 8.09 -0.14 13.65
N SER A 6 7.51 1.04 13.66
CA SER A 6 6.08 1.15 13.62
C SER A 6 5.62 0.85 12.21
N ALA A 7 4.60 0.02 12.07
CA ALA A 7 4.07 -0.28 10.76
C ALA A 7 3.61 0.97 10.03
N ASP A 8 3.03 1.89 10.78
CA ASP A 8 2.58 3.14 10.17
C ASP A 8 3.74 3.98 9.64
N ALA A 9 4.81 4.05 10.40
CA ALA A 9 5.97 4.83 9.96
C ALA A 9 6.58 4.23 8.71
N VAL A 10 6.68 2.92 8.67
CA VAL A 10 7.24 2.24 7.50
C VAL A 10 6.34 2.44 6.29
N CYS A 11 5.04 2.32 6.48
CA CYS A 11 4.09 2.54 5.39
C CYS A 11 4.18 3.94 4.84
N ARG A 12 4.36 4.95 5.70
CA ARG A 12 4.50 6.31 5.23
C ARG A 12 5.73 6.49 4.36
N LEU A 13 6.84 5.87 4.77
CA LEU A 13 8.03 5.92 3.95
C LEU A 13 7.81 5.28 2.61
N ILE A 14 7.20 4.11 2.61
CA ILE A 14 6.93 3.39 1.37
C ILE A 14 6.00 4.21 0.50
N ASP A 15 4.96 4.79 1.08
CA ASP A 15 4.03 5.62 0.32
C ASP A 15 4.75 6.76 -0.39
N SER A 16 5.71 7.38 0.28
CA SER A 16 6.41 8.50 -0.32
C SER A 16 7.31 8.08 -1.47
N LEU A 17 7.70 6.81 -1.51
CA LEU A 17 8.55 6.31 -2.57
C LEU A 17 7.78 5.69 -3.72
N LEU A 18 6.52 5.38 -3.52
CA LEU A 18 5.73 4.67 -4.52
C LEU A 18 5.65 5.37 -5.87
N PRO A 19 5.50 6.71 -5.91
CA PRO A 19 5.42 7.36 -7.22
C PRO A 19 6.63 7.13 -8.11
N GLY A 20 7.77 6.81 -7.51
CA GLY A 20 8.96 6.54 -8.28
C GLY A 20 9.07 5.10 -8.74
N GLY A 21 8.09 4.27 -8.43
CA GLY A 21 8.09 2.86 -8.78
C GLY A 21 8.14 2.01 -7.54
N TYR A 22 8.41 0.72 -7.74
CA TYR A 22 8.49 -0.20 -6.62
C TYR A 22 9.68 0.18 -5.74
N PRO A 23 9.47 0.48 -4.46
CA PRO A 23 10.60 0.90 -3.62
C PRO A 23 11.47 -0.30 -3.26
N VAL A 24 12.77 -0.17 -3.44
CA VAL A 24 13.65 -1.27 -3.11
C VAL A 24 13.92 -1.28 -1.61
N ILE A 25 14.12 -2.47 -1.08
CA ILE A 25 14.26 -2.62 0.35
C ILE A 25 15.47 -1.88 0.89
N GLU A 26 16.54 -1.80 0.11
CA GLU A 26 17.74 -1.08 0.53
C GLU A 26 17.46 0.38 0.79
N GLU A 27 16.62 0.96 -0.04
CA GLU A 27 16.30 2.38 0.08
C GLU A 27 15.48 2.62 1.34
N VAL A 28 14.48 1.78 1.58
CA VAL A 28 13.64 1.94 2.74
C VAL A 28 14.43 1.71 4.01
N ALA A 29 15.28 0.70 4.03
CA ALA A 29 16.09 0.41 5.21
C ALA A 29 17.03 1.57 5.52
N ALA A 30 17.62 2.16 4.49
CA ALA A 30 18.51 3.29 4.69
C ALA A 30 17.77 4.47 5.31
N LEU A 31 16.57 4.72 4.87
CA LEU A 31 15.77 5.81 5.43
C LEU A 31 15.37 5.53 6.87
N LEU A 32 15.25 4.27 7.23
CA LEU A 32 14.92 3.89 8.58
C LEU A 32 16.17 3.82 9.49
N GLY A 33 17.33 3.92 8.89
CA GLY A 33 18.57 3.89 9.66
C GLY A 33 18.99 2.49 10.07
N VAL A 34 18.54 1.47 9.37
CA VAL A 34 18.92 0.10 9.67
C VAL A 34 19.44 -0.57 8.40
N SER A 35 20.13 -1.68 8.57
CA SER A 35 20.59 -2.44 7.41
C SER A 35 19.41 -3.21 6.81
N PRO A 36 19.49 -3.54 5.52
CA PRO A 36 18.42 -4.35 4.92
C PRO A 36 18.21 -5.67 5.64
N ARG A 37 19.27 -6.28 6.10
CA ARG A 37 19.17 -7.54 6.81
C ARG A 37 18.39 -7.38 8.12
N THR A 38 18.69 -6.32 8.86
CA THR A 38 17.98 -6.04 10.10
C THR A 38 16.51 -5.79 9.83
N PHE A 39 16.24 -5.02 8.78
CA PHE A 39 14.87 -4.71 8.41
C PHE A 39 14.11 -5.98 8.06
N GLN A 40 14.72 -6.84 7.24
CA GLN A 40 14.08 -8.10 6.88
C GLN A 40 13.79 -8.96 8.08
N ARG A 41 14.73 -9.01 9.01
CA ARG A 41 14.55 -9.80 10.20
C ARG A 41 13.41 -9.28 11.03
N GLN A 42 13.29 -7.97 11.15
CA GLN A 42 12.21 -7.37 11.90
C GLN A 42 10.85 -7.66 11.26
N LEU A 43 10.81 -7.64 9.92
CA LEU A 43 9.59 -7.98 9.22
C LEU A 43 9.20 -9.43 9.47
N GLN A 44 10.18 -10.31 9.46
CA GLN A 44 9.92 -11.73 9.69
C GLN A 44 9.38 -11.97 11.09
N GLU A 45 9.85 -11.20 12.05
CA GLU A 45 9.35 -11.32 13.41
C GLU A 45 7.88 -10.93 13.48
N GLU A 46 7.44 -10.10 12.56
CA GLU A 46 6.04 -9.70 12.49
C GLU A 46 5.23 -10.60 11.58
N GLY A 47 5.87 -11.62 11.02
CA GLY A 47 5.17 -12.53 10.13
C GLY A 47 5.01 -12.01 8.72
N LEU A 48 5.82 -11.04 8.31
CA LEU A 48 5.70 -10.42 7.00
C LEU A 48 6.98 -10.55 6.22
N ASN A 49 6.87 -10.41 4.91
CA ASN A 49 8.05 -10.17 4.10
C ASN A 49 7.87 -8.81 3.44
N TYR A 50 8.93 -8.32 2.81
CA TYR A 50 8.92 -6.97 2.27
C TYR A 50 7.88 -6.80 1.16
N SER A 51 7.75 -7.80 0.30
CA SER A 51 6.75 -7.72 -0.76
C SER A 51 5.35 -7.56 -0.23
N GLU A 52 5.03 -8.32 0.80
CA GLU A 52 3.73 -8.24 1.42
C GLU A 52 3.50 -6.87 2.04
N LEU A 53 4.54 -6.33 2.64
CA LEU A 53 4.43 -5.01 3.24
C LEU A 53 4.15 -3.95 2.19
N VAL A 54 4.86 -3.99 1.08
CA VAL A 54 4.65 -3.04 0.00
C VAL A 54 3.23 -3.17 -0.56
N GLU A 55 2.77 -4.38 -0.75
CA GLU A 55 1.42 -4.59 -1.24
C GLU A 55 0.38 -4.04 -0.28
N HIS A 56 0.61 -4.25 1.00
CA HIS A 56 -0.31 -3.73 2.01
C HIS A 56 -0.36 -2.20 1.95
N CYS A 57 0.80 -1.55 1.84
CA CYS A 57 0.85 -0.10 1.75
C CYS A 57 0.17 0.40 0.48
N ARG A 58 0.39 -0.30 -0.64
CA ARG A 58 -0.27 0.08 -1.88
C ARG A 58 -1.78 -0.05 -1.77
N CYS A 59 -2.24 -1.11 -1.14
CA CYS A 59 -3.67 -1.31 -0.97
C CYS A 59 -4.28 -0.19 -0.13
N ARG A 60 -3.64 0.14 0.98
CA ARG A 60 -4.14 1.22 1.84
C ARG A 60 -4.16 2.55 1.13
N ALA A 61 -3.10 2.87 0.41
CA ALA A 61 -3.02 4.13 -0.31
C ALA A 61 -4.06 4.19 -1.42
N ALA A 62 -4.26 3.07 -2.12
CA ALA A 62 -5.26 3.02 -3.18
C ALA A 62 -6.66 3.25 -2.63
N CYS A 63 -6.97 2.57 -1.54
CA CYS A 63 -8.29 2.72 -0.94
C CYS A 63 -8.52 4.16 -0.51
N ALA A 64 -7.52 4.77 0.10
CA ALA A 64 -7.66 6.16 0.54
C ALA A 64 -7.91 7.08 -0.64
N SER A 65 -7.17 6.91 -1.72
CA SER A 65 -7.37 7.75 -2.90
C SER A 65 -8.75 7.54 -3.52
N LEU A 66 -9.17 6.29 -3.61
CA LEU A 66 -10.47 6.01 -4.22
C LEU A 66 -11.63 6.53 -3.38
N GLU A 67 -11.44 6.50 -2.06
CA GLU A 67 -12.52 6.89 -1.14
C GLU A 67 -12.58 8.39 -0.92
N HIS A 68 -11.45 9.05 -0.93
CA HIS A 68 -11.40 10.44 -0.48
C HIS A 68 -11.02 11.45 -1.55
N THR A 69 -10.70 11.01 -2.75
CA THR A 69 -10.36 11.94 -3.82
C THR A 69 -11.10 11.58 -5.09
N ARG A 70 -11.05 12.49 -6.05
CA ARG A 70 -11.62 12.25 -7.37
C ARG A 70 -10.54 11.99 -8.40
N GLU A 71 -9.37 11.65 -7.95
CA GLU A 71 -8.24 11.39 -8.82
C GLU A 71 -8.59 10.28 -9.81
N PRO A 72 -8.24 10.44 -11.09
CA PRO A 72 -8.49 9.37 -12.05
C PRO A 72 -7.74 8.10 -11.65
N ILE A 73 -8.34 6.98 -11.95
CA ILE A 73 -7.73 5.70 -11.57
C ILE A 73 -6.34 5.54 -12.16
N ARG A 74 -6.12 6.03 -13.38
CA ARG A 74 -4.79 5.93 -13.98
C ARG A 74 -3.76 6.73 -13.20
N GLU A 75 -4.17 7.83 -12.59
CA GLU A 75 -3.23 8.61 -11.80
C GLU A 75 -2.96 7.96 -10.47
N ILE A 76 -3.97 7.34 -9.89
CA ILE A 76 -3.76 6.58 -8.68
C ILE A 76 -2.78 5.45 -8.96
N ALA A 77 -2.96 4.75 -10.08
CA ALA A 77 -2.06 3.67 -10.44
C ALA A 77 -0.63 4.16 -10.59
N ALA A 78 -0.45 5.29 -11.25
CA ALA A 78 0.89 5.85 -11.44
C ALA A 78 1.52 6.23 -10.12
N ASN A 79 0.75 6.81 -9.23
CA ASN A 79 1.26 7.23 -7.94
C ASN A 79 1.62 6.06 -7.05
N LEU A 80 1.09 4.89 -7.34
CA LEU A 80 1.42 3.69 -6.59
C LEU A 80 2.57 2.90 -7.22
N GLY A 81 3.10 3.40 -8.32
CA GLY A 81 4.24 2.76 -8.96
C GLY A 81 3.89 1.73 -10.01
N TYR A 82 2.64 1.69 -10.46
CA TYR A 82 2.26 0.77 -11.53
C TYR A 82 2.47 1.43 -12.88
N ARG A 83 2.87 0.63 -13.85
CA ARG A 83 3.10 1.13 -15.18
C ARG A 83 1.84 1.50 -15.89
N ASP A 84 0.79 0.73 -15.68
CA ASP A 84 -0.46 0.96 -16.38
C ASP A 84 -1.63 0.68 -15.46
N PRO A 85 -2.79 1.25 -15.77
CA PRO A 85 -3.96 1.06 -14.91
C PRO A 85 -4.45 -0.38 -14.87
N SER A 86 -4.19 -1.15 -15.91
CA SER A 86 -4.64 -2.54 -15.93
C SER A 86 -3.93 -3.36 -14.88
N SER A 87 -2.63 -3.15 -14.74
CA SER A 87 -1.87 -3.87 -13.71
C SER A 87 -2.37 -3.51 -12.33
N PHE A 88 -2.63 -2.24 -12.12
CA PHE A 88 -3.17 -1.79 -10.85
C PHE A 88 -4.55 -2.42 -10.59
N SER A 89 -5.41 -2.41 -11.58
CA SER A 89 -6.75 -2.94 -11.41
C SER A 89 -6.73 -4.42 -11.04
N ARG A 90 -5.84 -5.17 -11.67
CA ARG A 90 -5.72 -6.59 -11.35
C ARG A 90 -5.22 -6.80 -9.93
N ALA A 91 -4.24 -6.00 -9.52
CA ALA A 91 -3.72 -6.10 -8.17
C ALA A 91 -4.79 -5.72 -7.16
N PHE A 92 -5.50 -4.64 -7.43
CA PHE A 92 -6.53 -4.17 -6.51
C PHE A 92 -7.63 -5.21 -6.35
N ARG A 93 -8.02 -5.82 -7.46
CA ARG A 93 -9.02 -6.86 -7.42
C ARG A 93 -8.55 -8.07 -6.62
N ARG A 94 -7.26 -8.39 -6.71
CA ARG A 94 -6.68 -9.47 -5.93
C ARG A 94 -6.70 -9.13 -4.43
N TRP A 95 -6.48 -7.87 -4.10
CA TRP A 95 -6.44 -7.46 -2.70
C TRP A 95 -7.83 -7.38 -2.07
N THR A 96 -8.79 -6.87 -2.80
CA THR A 96 -10.09 -6.53 -2.22
C THR A 96 -11.26 -7.30 -2.79
N GLY A 97 -11.08 -7.94 -3.93
CA GLY A 97 -12.17 -8.63 -4.61
C GLY A 97 -12.99 -7.73 -5.52
N ALA A 98 -12.67 -6.45 -5.59
CA ALA A 98 -13.42 -5.51 -6.42
C ALA A 98 -12.47 -4.70 -7.28
N THR A 99 -12.97 -4.19 -8.40
CA THR A 99 -12.15 -3.30 -9.23
C THR A 99 -12.11 -1.93 -8.56
N PRO A 100 -11.11 -1.12 -8.91
CA PRO A 100 -11.05 0.23 -8.34
C PRO A 100 -12.29 1.05 -8.64
N ARG A 101 -12.83 0.90 -9.84
CA ARG A 101 -14.03 1.63 -10.21
C ARG A 101 -15.21 1.22 -9.35
N THR A 102 -15.39 -0.08 -9.14
CA THR A 102 -16.47 -0.59 -8.32
C THR A 102 -16.30 -0.14 -6.88
N TRP A 103 -15.08 -0.18 -6.39
CA TRP A 103 -14.78 0.24 -5.03
C TRP A 103 -15.19 1.71 -4.81
N ARG A 104 -14.82 2.56 -5.75
CA ARG A 104 -15.13 3.98 -5.64
C ARG A 104 -16.64 4.22 -5.63
N LYS A 105 -17.34 3.50 -6.47
CA LYS A 105 -18.78 3.61 -6.51
C LYS A 105 -19.42 3.17 -5.21
N GLN A 106 -18.95 2.06 -4.69
CA GLN A 106 -19.50 1.52 -3.46
C GLN A 106 -19.23 2.47 -2.30
N TRP A 107 -18.05 3.03 -2.28
CA TRP A 107 -17.69 3.93 -1.20
C TRP A 107 -18.56 5.18 -1.23
N THR A 108 -18.82 5.72 -2.40
CA THR A 108 -19.64 6.91 -2.51
C THR A 108 -21.04 6.62 -2.02
N GLY A 109 -21.50 5.41 -2.18
CA GLY A 109 -22.84 5.08 -1.77
C GLY A 109 -22.96 4.55 -0.36
N SER A 110 -21.85 4.12 0.24
CA SER A 110 -21.90 3.49 1.55
C SER A 110 -20.71 3.85 2.36
N GLN A 111 -20.72 4.97 2.94
CA GLN A 111 -19.61 5.43 3.71
C GLN A 111 -19.30 4.52 4.86
N GLY A 112 -18.05 4.31 5.12
CA GLY A 112 -17.62 3.54 6.25
C GLY A 112 -17.51 2.06 6.03
N ARG A 113 -17.97 1.58 4.91
CA ARG A 113 -17.90 0.16 4.66
C ARG A 113 -16.56 -0.37 4.29
N CYS A 114 -15.75 0.51 3.78
CA CYS A 114 -14.43 0.12 3.37
C CYS A 114 -13.64 -0.53 4.47
N GLN A 115 -13.77 -0.04 5.66
CA GLN A 115 -13.04 -0.57 6.77
C GLN A 115 -13.42 -1.97 7.09
N ASP A 116 -14.70 -2.25 6.99
CA ASP A 116 -15.15 -3.58 7.26
C ASP A 116 -14.61 -4.57 6.27
N ALA A 117 -14.58 -4.18 5.02
CA ALA A 117 -14.05 -5.03 3.99
C ALA A 117 -12.61 -5.35 4.25
N LYS A 118 -11.85 -4.39 4.67
CA LYS A 118 -10.45 -4.60 4.93
C LYS A 118 -10.22 -5.42 6.14
N SER A 119 -11.04 -5.26 7.13
CA SER A 119 -10.88 -6.03 8.32
C SER A 119 -11.11 -7.48 8.04
N GLY A 120 -11.89 -7.76 7.07
CA GLY A 120 -12.13 -9.13 6.73
C GLY A 120 -10.95 -9.81 6.12
N LEU A 121 -9.94 -9.10 5.81
CA LEU A 121 -8.73 -9.73 5.30
C LEU A 121 -7.89 -10.32 6.44
#